data_9dd8dfb29d79e6f10592ac83fb18fc46
#
_entry.id   9dd8dfb29d79e6f10592ac83fb18fc46
#
_cell.length_a   1.000
_cell.length_b   1.000
_cell.length_c   1.000
_cell.angle_alpha   90.00
_cell.angle_beta   90.00
_cell.angle_gamma   90.00
#
_symmetry.space_group_name_H-M   'P 1'
#
loop_
_entity.id
_entity.type
_entity.pdbx_description
1 polymer ?
#
loop_
_entity_poly.entity_id
_entity_poly.type
_entity_poly.pdbx_seq_one_letter_code
_entity_poly.pdbx_strand_id
1 'polypeptide(L)'
;MLLPTLIPHAPDLSDAVVIGDDRLSREELVGAATAVAERIRGAHTLAVLARPHITTVLAVVGGLIAGVTIVPVPPDSGRRELDHILTDSGAQAWLGEAPEGATLPTIPVRRYAKSWHSHPEPPAGSVALVLYTSGTTGLPKGVPITRRAIAAGLDGLADAWAWTSNDTLSHGLPLFHVHGLILGLLGPLRRGGRLHHTVKPTPENYAAAAADGASMFFGVPTVWSRIGSAPDVARALSGARLLVSGSAPLPVPVFEQIRAATGHEIVERYGMTETMITVSTRADGERRPGWVGVPLTGVETRLREGVNTTDLPHDGETVGDLHVRGPMVATRYLNRPDASAPSQLDDWLADGWFATGDVAVIDADGMHRIVGRRATDLIKSGGFRIGAGEIETVLLAHPAVEEVAVIGVPDDDLGQRIVAYVVGEAVDDDELIDFVGQELSAHKRPREIRRTESLPRNAMGKVQKKLLG
;
A
#
# COMPACT_ATOMS: atom_id res chain seq x y z
N MET A 1 5.39 -2.47 23.19
CA MET A 1 4.07 -3.11 22.99
C MET A 1 3.52 -2.75 21.61
N LEU A 2 3.00 -3.74 20.86
CA LEU A 2 2.47 -3.46 19.49
C LEU A 2 1.13 -2.74 19.54
N LEU A 3 0.22 -3.18 20.38
CA LEU A 3 -1.13 -2.59 20.53
C LEU A 3 -1.33 -2.09 21.97
N PRO A 4 -0.70 -0.96 22.36
CA PRO A 4 -0.67 -0.49 23.74
C PRO A 4 -2.04 -0.05 24.29
N THR A 5 -3.01 0.17 23.42
CA THR A 5 -4.37 0.60 23.81
C THR A 5 -5.34 -0.57 24.01
N LEU A 6 -4.94 -1.79 23.61
CA LEU A 6 -5.74 -3.01 23.79
C LEU A 6 -5.29 -3.74 25.07
N ILE A 7 -5.47 -3.08 26.21
CA ILE A 7 -5.18 -3.63 27.53
C ILE A 7 -6.50 -3.81 28.30
N PRO A 8 -6.57 -4.82 29.21
CA PRO A 8 -7.70 -4.96 30.12
C PRO A 8 -7.90 -3.67 30.92
N HIS A 9 -9.17 -3.30 31.13
CA HIS A 9 -9.56 -2.11 31.89
C HIS A 9 -9.22 -0.73 31.27
N ALA A 10 -8.77 -0.67 30.01
CA ALA A 10 -8.77 0.59 29.27
C ALA A 10 -10.20 1.14 29.17
N PRO A 11 -10.40 2.48 29.15
CA PRO A 11 -11.71 3.06 28.93
C PRO A 11 -12.36 2.47 27.68
N ASP A 12 -13.63 2.04 27.80
CA ASP A 12 -14.31 1.44 26.67
C ASP A 12 -14.60 2.48 25.57
N LEU A 13 -14.70 2.00 24.37
CA LEU A 13 -15.02 2.75 23.17
C LEU A 13 -16.04 1.91 22.40
N SER A 14 -17.30 2.28 22.44
CA SER A 14 -18.44 1.48 21.99
C SER A 14 -18.38 1.01 20.53
N ASP A 15 -17.67 1.73 19.71
CA ASP A 15 -17.53 1.56 18.27
C ASP A 15 -16.06 1.56 17.83
N ALA A 16 -15.19 0.89 18.61
CA ALA A 16 -13.75 0.80 18.33
C ALA A 16 -13.47 0.20 16.93
N VAL A 17 -14.29 -0.76 16.50
CA VAL A 17 -14.23 -1.37 15.17
C VAL A 17 -15.64 -1.49 14.61
N VAL A 18 -15.85 -0.91 13.43
CA VAL A 18 -17.07 -1.04 12.62
C VAL A 18 -16.67 -1.64 11.27
N ILE A 19 -17.32 -2.73 10.85
CA ILE A 19 -17.15 -3.34 9.53
C ILE A 19 -18.54 -3.59 8.93
N GLY A 20 -18.93 -2.77 7.96
CA GLY A 20 -20.30 -2.77 7.47
C GLY A 20 -21.27 -2.47 8.63
N ASP A 21 -22.21 -3.39 8.86
CA ASP A 21 -23.21 -3.26 9.94
C ASP A 21 -22.74 -3.82 11.30
N ASP A 22 -21.62 -4.55 11.30
CA ASP A 22 -21.04 -5.15 12.50
C ASP A 22 -20.22 -4.16 13.31
N ARG A 23 -20.42 -4.16 14.64
CA ARG A 23 -19.69 -3.28 15.59
C ARG A 23 -19.09 -4.10 16.71
N LEU A 24 -17.91 -3.67 17.18
CA LEU A 24 -17.28 -4.12 18.43
C LEU A 24 -16.86 -2.93 19.26
N SER A 25 -17.18 -2.96 20.54
CA SER A 25 -16.53 -2.08 21.50
C SER A 25 -15.07 -2.53 21.72
N ARG A 26 -14.27 -1.65 22.31
CA ARG A 26 -12.88 -2.00 22.68
C ARG A 26 -12.87 -3.16 23.67
N GLU A 27 -13.77 -3.17 24.63
CA GLU A 27 -13.91 -4.25 25.60
C GLU A 27 -14.24 -5.57 24.93
N GLU A 28 -15.22 -5.57 24.02
CA GLU A 28 -15.60 -6.77 23.24
C GLU A 28 -14.44 -7.27 22.37
N LEU A 29 -13.72 -6.36 21.70
CA LEU A 29 -12.55 -6.70 20.91
C LEU A 29 -11.46 -7.35 21.76
N VAL A 30 -11.10 -6.74 22.88
CA VAL A 30 -10.06 -7.27 23.80
C VAL A 30 -10.48 -8.61 24.36
N GLY A 31 -11.72 -8.74 24.86
CA GLY A 31 -12.20 -9.99 25.45
C GLY A 31 -12.23 -11.13 24.44
N ALA A 32 -12.78 -10.88 23.24
CA ALA A 32 -12.90 -11.92 22.20
C ALA A 32 -11.51 -12.28 21.60
N ALA A 33 -10.66 -11.30 21.35
CA ALA A 33 -9.31 -11.56 20.84
C ALA A 33 -8.43 -12.30 21.86
N THR A 34 -8.58 -12.02 23.16
CA THR A 34 -7.92 -12.79 24.23
C THR A 34 -8.40 -14.23 24.28
N ALA A 35 -9.70 -14.48 24.09
CA ALA A 35 -10.23 -15.85 24.02
C ALA A 35 -9.71 -16.61 22.78
N VAL A 36 -9.47 -15.91 21.65
CA VAL A 36 -8.77 -16.48 20.49
C VAL A 36 -7.32 -16.79 20.86
N ALA A 37 -6.60 -15.87 21.50
CA ALA A 37 -5.20 -16.05 21.89
C ALA A 37 -5.00 -17.27 22.80
N GLU A 38 -5.88 -17.50 23.75
CA GLU A 38 -5.82 -18.72 24.61
C GLU A 38 -5.99 -20.00 23.79
N ARG A 39 -6.88 -20.00 22.83
CA ARG A 39 -7.17 -21.18 22.00
C ARG A 39 -6.04 -21.58 21.09
N ILE A 40 -5.27 -20.62 20.60
CA ILE A 40 -4.15 -20.82 19.67
C ILE A 40 -2.79 -20.88 20.35
N ARG A 41 -2.77 -20.94 21.69
CA ARG A 41 -1.52 -21.02 22.46
C ARG A 41 -0.66 -22.21 21.99
N GLY A 42 0.62 -21.94 21.68
CA GLY A 42 1.57 -22.93 21.20
C GLY A 42 1.56 -23.14 19.68
N ALA A 43 0.66 -22.52 18.93
CA ALA A 43 0.79 -22.44 17.48
C ALA A 43 1.93 -21.46 17.09
N HIS A 44 2.54 -21.70 15.93
CA HIS A 44 3.61 -20.83 15.41
C HIS A 44 3.10 -19.93 14.29
N THR A 45 2.44 -20.51 13.28
CA THR A 45 1.96 -19.77 12.10
C THR A 45 0.55 -20.23 11.73
N LEU A 46 -0.38 -19.28 11.59
CA LEU A 46 -1.77 -19.57 11.24
C LEU A 46 -2.20 -18.71 10.05
N ALA A 47 -2.94 -19.33 9.13
CA ALA A 47 -3.54 -18.65 7.99
C ALA A 47 -4.90 -18.04 8.40
N VAL A 48 -5.20 -16.86 7.87
CA VAL A 48 -6.50 -16.18 8.05
C VAL A 48 -7.04 -15.81 6.68
N LEU A 49 -8.24 -16.27 6.34
CA LEU A 49 -8.93 -15.83 5.13
C LEU A 49 -9.37 -14.38 5.34
N ALA A 50 -8.65 -13.44 4.71
CA ALA A 50 -8.67 -12.03 5.06
C ALA A 50 -9.85 -11.27 4.42
N ARG A 51 -11.08 -11.72 4.71
CA ARG A 51 -12.31 -11.00 4.34
C ARG A 51 -12.53 -9.79 5.26
N PRO A 52 -13.20 -8.73 4.79
CA PRO A 52 -13.59 -7.61 5.64
C PRO A 52 -14.74 -8.02 6.58
N HIS A 53 -14.40 -8.72 7.64
CA HIS A 53 -15.32 -9.28 8.63
C HIS A 53 -14.74 -9.19 10.04
N ILE A 54 -15.60 -9.10 11.05
CA ILE A 54 -15.19 -9.03 12.47
C ILE A 54 -14.33 -10.23 12.88
N THR A 55 -14.62 -11.43 12.37
CA THR A 55 -13.83 -12.62 12.69
C THR A 55 -12.37 -12.53 12.19
N THR A 56 -12.13 -11.86 11.07
CA THR A 56 -10.76 -11.55 10.59
C THR A 56 -10.03 -10.64 11.56
N VAL A 57 -10.70 -9.60 12.07
CA VAL A 57 -10.12 -8.69 13.07
C VAL A 57 -9.76 -9.46 14.34
N LEU A 58 -10.68 -10.28 14.85
CA LEU A 58 -10.46 -11.09 16.05
C LEU A 58 -9.34 -12.11 15.86
N ALA A 59 -9.25 -12.74 14.69
CA ALA A 59 -8.19 -13.67 14.35
C ALA A 59 -6.82 -12.98 14.35
N VAL A 60 -6.71 -11.85 13.65
CA VAL A 60 -5.45 -11.08 13.57
C VAL A 60 -5.04 -10.59 14.96
N VAL A 61 -5.92 -9.89 15.69
CA VAL A 61 -5.61 -9.31 17.00
C VAL A 61 -5.30 -10.42 18.01
N GLY A 62 -6.08 -11.51 18.02
CA GLY A 62 -5.83 -12.68 18.88
C GLY A 62 -4.49 -13.36 18.59
N GLY A 63 -4.12 -13.49 17.31
CA GLY A 63 -2.81 -13.98 16.90
C GLY A 63 -1.67 -13.08 17.41
N LEU A 64 -1.84 -11.76 17.27
CA LEU A 64 -0.86 -10.80 17.79
C LEU A 64 -0.73 -10.85 19.31
N ILE A 65 -1.81 -11.02 20.07
CA ILE A 65 -1.80 -11.20 21.52
C ILE A 65 -1.06 -12.49 21.90
N ALA A 66 -1.32 -13.60 21.21
CA ALA A 66 -0.69 -14.89 21.47
C ALA A 66 0.79 -14.97 21.03
N GLY A 67 1.28 -14.01 20.26
CA GLY A 67 2.62 -14.06 19.65
C GLY A 67 2.73 -15.04 18.47
N VAL A 68 1.60 -15.40 17.89
CA VAL A 68 1.50 -16.28 16.71
C VAL A 68 1.64 -15.45 15.43
N THR A 69 2.43 -15.94 14.49
CA THR A 69 2.55 -15.33 13.17
C THR A 69 1.26 -15.53 12.37
N ILE A 70 0.65 -14.45 11.89
CA ILE A 70 -0.55 -14.50 11.06
C ILE A 70 -0.20 -14.31 9.59
N VAL A 71 -0.77 -15.16 8.75
CA VAL A 71 -0.67 -15.10 7.28
C VAL A 71 -2.05 -14.73 6.72
N PRO A 72 -2.28 -13.45 6.42
CA PRO A 72 -3.53 -13.02 5.78
C PRO A 72 -3.54 -13.49 4.33
N VAL A 73 -4.50 -14.33 3.98
CA VAL A 73 -4.66 -14.93 2.65
C VAL A 73 -5.75 -14.18 1.89
N PRO A 74 -5.50 -13.74 0.64
CA PRO A 74 -6.53 -13.14 -0.19
C PRO A 74 -7.70 -14.10 -0.41
N PRO A 75 -8.96 -13.65 -0.27
CA PRO A 75 -10.12 -14.52 -0.44
C PRO A 75 -10.35 -15.04 -1.88
N ASP A 76 -9.74 -14.37 -2.84
CA ASP A 76 -9.80 -14.64 -4.28
C ASP A 76 -8.55 -15.36 -4.83
N SER A 77 -7.66 -15.82 -3.94
CA SER A 77 -6.47 -16.58 -4.35
C SER A 77 -6.85 -17.85 -5.11
N GLY A 78 -6.26 -18.01 -6.29
CA GLY A 78 -6.37 -19.25 -7.06
C GLY A 78 -5.68 -20.43 -6.33
N ARG A 79 -6.10 -21.67 -6.64
CA ARG A 79 -5.61 -22.87 -5.95
C ARG A 79 -4.08 -22.95 -5.87
N ARG A 80 -3.39 -22.71 -6.98
CA ARG A 80 -1.91 -22.79 -7.03
C ARG A 80 -1.25 -21.73 -6.14
N GLU A 81 -1.79 -20.54 -6.10
CA GLU A 81 -1.31 -19.44 -5.24
C GLU A 81 -1.56 -19.77 -3.77
N LEU A 82 -2.76 -20.25 -3.47
CA LEU A 82 -3.14 -20.66 -2.13
C LEU A 82 -2.24 -21.78 -1.59
N ASP A 83 -2.03 -22.86 -2.38
CA ASP A 83 -1.16 -23.96 -2.01
C ASP A 83 0.28 -23.48 -1.76
N HIS A 84 0.76 -22.53 -2.58
CA HIS A 84 2.07 -21.93 -2.39
C HIS A 84 2.14 -21.14 -1.09
N ILE A 85 1.18 -20.24 -0.83
CA ILE A 85 1.15 -19.40 0.38
C ILE A 85 1.17 -20.27 1.64
N LEU A 86 0.34 -21.32 1.69
CA LEU A 86 0.24 -22.20 2.83
C LEU A 86 1.50 -23.02 3.06
N THR A 87 2.10 -23.54 1.98
CA THR A 87 3.32 -24.35 2.05
C THR A 87 4.53 -23.49 2.41
N ASP A 88 4.72 -22.36 1.74
CA ASP A 88 5.86 -21.47 1.95
C ASP A 88 5.83 -20.82 3.35
N SER A 89 4.64 -20.43 3.84
CA SER A 89 4.49 -19.86 5.18
C SER A 89 4.59 -20.89 6.30
N GLY A 90 4.43 -22.19 6.00
CA GLY A 90 4.34 -23.24 7.00
C GLY A 90 3.11 -23.11 7.90
N ALA A 91 2.01 -22.55 7.38
CA ALA A 91 0.77 -22.39 8.13
C ALA A 91 0.25 -23.76 8.64
N GLN A 92 -0.07 -23.83 9.93
CA GLN A 92 -0.46 -25.06 10.60
C GLN A 92 -1.98 -25.32 10.57
N ALA A 93 -2.76 -24.24 10.50
CA ALA A 93 -4.22 -24.28 10.48
C ALA A 93 -4.80 -22.96 9.95
N TRP A 94 -6.08 -23.00 9.61
CA TRP A 94 -6.90 -21.80 9.40
C TRP A 94 -7.42 -21.29 10.73
N LEU A 95 -7.29 -20.01 10.97
CA LEU A 95 -7.88 -19.32 12.11
C LEU A 95 -9.11 -18.53 11.64
N GLY A 96 -10.30 -18.97 12.02
CA GLY A 96 -11.57 -18.48 11.54
C GLY A 96 -12.14 -19.29 10.39
N GLU A 97 -12.52 -18.65 9.31
CA GLU A 97 -13.00 -19.29 8.09
C GLU A 97 -11.86 -19.89 7.28
N ALA A 98 -12.16 -20.95 6.55
CA ALA A 98 -11.29 -21.55 5.56
C ALA A 98 -11.96 -21.49 4.18
N PRO A 99 -11.20 -21.42 3.06
CA PRO A 99 -11.78 -21.53 1.72
C PRO A 99 -12.33 -22.93 1.48
N GLU A 100 -13.23 -23.04 0.51
CA GLU A 100 -13.78 -24.35 0.09
C GLU A 100 -12.65 -25.28 -0.38
N GLY A 101 -12.69 -26.54 0.06
CA GLY A 101 -11.66 -27.53 -0.26
C GLY A 101 -10.34 -27.36 0.51
N ALA A 102 -10.32 -26.56 1.58
CA ALA A 102 -9.14 -26.39 2.44
C ALA A 102 -8.68 -27.74 3.03
N THR A 103 -7.38 -27.98 3.00
CA THR A 103 -6.74 -29.21 3.52
C THR A 103 -6.26 -29.08 4.95
N LEU A 104 -5.94 -27.86 5.41
CA LEU A 104 -5.51 -27.60 6.78
C LEU A 104 -6.71 -27.58 7.74
N PRO A 105 -6.52 -27.98 9.01
CA PRO A 105 -7.56 -27.92 10.03
C PRO A 105 -7.97 -26.46 10.29
N THR A 106 -9.19 -26.28 10.81
CA THR A 106 -9.76 -24.97 11.12
C THR A 106 -9.91 -24.79 12.61
N ILE A 107 -9.42 -23.68 13.14
CA ILE A 107 -9.61 -23.25 14.54
C ILE A 107 -10.69 -22.16 14.54
N PRO A 108 -11.86 -22.39 15.13
CA PRO A 108 -12.97 -21.46 15.05
C PRO A 108 -12.71 -20.18 15.86
N VAL A 109 -13.01 -19.03 15.26
CA VAL A 109 -13.06 -17.72 15.92
C VAL A 109 -14.50 -17.46 16.38
N ARG A 110 -14.70 -17.23 17.67
CA ARG A 110 -16.02 -17.02 18.27
C ARG A 110 -16.17 -15.58 18.76
N ARG A 111 -17.00 -14.79 18.11
CA ARG A 111 -17.22 -13.36 18.40
C ARG A 111 -17.61 -13.10 19.86
N TYR A 112 -18.42 -13.97 20.46
CA TYR A 112 -18.99 -13.74 21.80
C TYR A 112 -18.22 -14.48 22.91
N ALA A 113 -17.18 -15.25 22.58
CA ALA A 113 -16.31 -15.82 23.59
C ALA A 113 -15.43 -14.70 24.17
N LYS A 114 -15.37 -14.57 25.48
CA LYS A 114 -14.55 -13.57 26.15
C LYS A 114 -13.56 -14.24 27.10
N SER A 115 -12.35 -13.73 27.16
CA SER A 115 -11.34 -14.04 28.17
C SER A 115 -10.61 -12.76 28.55
N TRP A 116 -10.18 -12.71 29.81
CA TRP A 116 -9.42 -11.59 30.37
C TRP A 116 -8.04 -12.02 30.88
N HIS A 117 -7.60 -13.20 30.42
CA HIS A 117 -6.29 -13.71 30.78
C HIS A 117 -5.18 -12.79 30.28
N SER A 118 -4.24 -12.47 31.14
CA SER A 118 -3.09 -11.65 30.75
C SER A 118 -2.08 -12.51 29.98
N HIS A 119 -1.74 -12.06 28.79
CA HIS A 119 -0.66 -12.63 27.98
C HIS A 119 0.59 -11.77 28.10
N PRO A 120 1.78 -12.35 28.23
CA PRO A 120 3.02 -11.59 28.15
C PRO A 120 3.17 -10.98 26.75
N GLU A 121 3.68 -9.74 26.67
CA GLU A 121 3.95 -9.11 25.38
C GLU A 121 5.02 -9.92 24.63
N PRO A 122 4.75 -10.40 23.43
CA PRO A 122 5.74 -11.12 22.64
C PRO A 122 6.94 -10.24 22.27
N PRO A 123 8.13 -10.82 22.05
CA PRO A 123 9.34 -10.06 21.73
C PRO A 123 9.16 -9.14 20.53
N ALA A 124 9.67 -7.91 20.60
CA ALA A 124 9.53 -6.90 19.54
C ALA A 124 10.13 -7.35 18.18
N GLY A 125 11.14 -8.20 18.21
CA GLY A 125 11.77 -8.78 17.02
C GLY A 125 11.04 -10.00 16.44
N SER A 126 10.00 -10.54 17.11
CA SER A 126 9.26 -11.68 16.57
C SER A 126 8.40 -11.25 15.35
N VAL A 127 8.24 -12.19 14.41
CA VAL A 127 7.39 -11.98 13.23
C VAL A 127 5.93 -11.95 13.67
N ALA A 128 5.24 -10.89 13.31
CA ALA A 128 3.81 -10.70 13.60
C ALA A 128 2.94 -11.16 12.43
N LEU A 129 3.36 -10.78 11.23
CA LEU A 129 2.64 -11.03 9.97
C LEU A 129 3.61 -11.55 8.91
N VAL A 130 3.11 -12.41 8.01
CA VAL A 130 3.76 -12.68 6.72
C VAL A 130 2.80 -12.23 5.63
N LEU A 131 3.17 -11.20 4.88
CA LEU A 131 2.38 -10.70 3.75
C LEU A 131 3.00 -11.16 2.44
N TYR A 132 2.17 -11.67 1.53
CA TYR A 132 2.62 -12.12 0.23
C TYR A 132 2.49 -11.03 -0.83
N THR A 133 3.57 -10.83 -1.59
CA THR A 133 3.61 -9.86 -2.70
C THR A 133 3.49 -10.59 -4.02
N SER A 134 2.68 -10.08 -4.93
CA SER A 134 2.68 -10.51 -6.32
C SER A 134 4.01 -10.10 -6.96
N GLY A 135 4.99 -11.01 -6.93
CA GLY A 135 6.26 -10.78 -7.64
C GLY A 135 6.03 -10.55 -9.13
N THR A 136 6.84 -9.68 -9.74
CA THR A 136 6.77 -9.42 -11.19
C THR A 136 7.17 -10.64 -12.04
N THR A 137 7.75 -11.66 -11.41
CA THR A 137 8.22 -12.89 -12.08
C THR A 137 8.08 -14.08 -11.12
N GLY A 138 7.03 -14.89 -11.26
CA GLY A 138 6.88 -16.13 -10.54
C GLY A 138 5.85 -16.12 -9.39
N LEU A 139 5.97 -17.06 -8.47
CA LEU A 139 5.09 -17.20 -7.31
C LEU A 139 5.29 -16.03 -6.33
N PRO A 140 4.24 -15.66 -5.57
CA PRO A 140 4.32 -14.61 -4.56
C PRO A 140 5.43 -14.84 -3.54
N LYS A 141 6.05 -13.75 -3.07
CA LYS A 141 7.11 -13.81 -2.06
C LYS A 141 6.53 -13.45 -0.70
N GLY A 142 6.78 -14.28 0.32
CA GLY A 142 6.41 -13.97 1.70
C GLY A 142 7.37 -12.97 2.34
N VAL A 143 6.85 -11.87 2.84
CA VAL A 143 7.60 -10.84 3.57
C VAL A 143 7.29 -10.97 5.06
N PRO A 144 8.23 -11.41 5.90
CA PRO A 144 8.05 -11.47 7.34
C PRO A 144 8.18 -10.08 7.94
N ILE A 145 7.10 -9.60 8.58
CA ILE A 145 7.03 -8.28 9.19
C ILE A 145 7.05 -8.44 10.70
N THR A 146 8.04 -7.84 11.36
CA THR A 146 8.19 -7.92 12.81
C THR A 146 7.26 -6.97 13.54
N ARG A 147 6.97 -7.27 14.81
CA ARG A 147 6.20 -6.40 15.71
C ARG A 147 6.83 -5.01 15.80
N ARG A 148 8.18 -4.94 15.90
CA ARG A 148 8.92 -3.68 15.93
C ARG A 148 8.74 -2.88 14.65
N ALA A 149 8.80 -3.54 13.50
CA ALA A 149 8.64 -2.88 12.21
C ALA A 149 7.24 -2.26 12.07
N ILE A 150 6.18 -3.00 12.44
CA ILE A 150 4.81 -2.48 12.44
C ILE A 150 4.68 -1.27 13.38
N ALA A 151 5.21 -1.39 14.61
CA ALA A 151 5.14 -0.31 15.58
C ALA A 151 5.85 0.95 15.07
N ALA A 152 7.09 0.81 14.57
CA ALA A 152 7.86 1.94 14.05
C ALA A 152 7.18 2.62 12.85
N GLY A 153 6.67 1.83 11.90
CA GLY A 153 5.95 2.38 10.75
C GLY A 153 4.68 3.14 11.14
N LEU A 154 3.88 2.58 12.06
CA LEU A 154 2.66 3.24 12.52
C LEU A 154 2.94 4.49 13.36
N ASP A 155 4.01 4.49 14.19
CA ASP A 155 4.40 5.66 14.97
C ASP A 155 4.94 6.77 14.07
N GLY A 156 5.76 6.44 13.06
CA GLY A 156 6.22 7.41 12.06
C GLY A 156 5.08 8.06 11.29
N LEU A 157 4.06 7.28 10.90
CA LEU A 157 2.86 7.82 10.27
C LEU A 157 1.99 8.63 11.24
N ALA A 158 1.93 8.23 12.51
CA ALA A 158 1.19 8.98 13.52
C ALA A 158 1.80 10.37 13.73
N ASP A 159 3.14 10.48 13.71
CA ASP A 159 3.84 11.76 13.72
C ASP A 159 3.54 12.56 12.45
N ALA A 160 3.77 11.98 11.27
CA ALA A 160 3.60 12.67 10.00
C ALA A 160 2.16 13.15 9.75
N TRP A 161 1.17 12.41 10.22
CA TRP A 161 -0.26 12.72 9.98
C TRP A 161 -0.96 13.35 11.19
N ALA A 162 -0.24 13.66 12.26
CA ALA A 162 -0.81 14.12 13.52
C ALA A 162 -1.96 13.20 13.98
N TRP A 163 -1.78 11.89 13.83
CA TRP A 163 -2.82 10.89 14.07
C TRP A 163 -3.00 10.61 15.54
N THR A 164 -4.21 10.78 16.05
CA THR A 164 -4.56 10.68 17.46
C THR A 164 -5.65 9.65 17.74
N SER A 165 -5.94 9.41 19.02
CA SER A 165 -7.06 8.59 19.46
C SER A 165 -8.45 9.19 19.16
N ASN A 166 -8.52 10.47 18.82
CA ASN A 166 -9.78 11.12 18.46
C ASN A 166 -10.19 10.85 17.01
N ASP A 167 -9.27 10.30 16.21
CA ASP A 167 -9.55 10.04 14.80
C ASP A 167 -10.37 8.77 14.62
N THR A 168 -11.34 8.86 13.72
CA THR A 168 -12.03 7.73 13.12
C THR A 168 -11.51 7.55 11.70
N LEU A 169 -10.79 6.45 11.47
CA LEU A 169 -10.30 6.11 10.14
C LEU A 169 -11.33 5.31 9.37
N SER A 170 -11.70 5.79 8.19
CA SER A 170 -12.55 5.04 7.25
C SER A 170 -11.79 4.58 6.01
N HIS A 171 -12.04 3.34 5.59
CA HIS A 171 -11.59 2.76 4.33
C HIS A 171 -12.33 1.49 3.96
N GLY A 172 -12.26 1.09 2.68
CA GLY A 172 -12.76 -0.20 2.18
C GLY A 172 -11.65 -1.05 1.55
N LEU A 173 -10.41 -0.92 2.03
CA LEU A 173 -9.22 -1.57 1.45
C LEU A 173 -9.08 -3.01 1.95
N PRO A 174 -8.47 -3.91 1.13
CA PRO A 174 -8.29 -5.32 1.49
C PRO A 174 -7.45 -5.53 2.76
N LEU A 175 -7.89 -6.47 3.62
CA LEU A 175 -7.23 -6.80 4.89
C LEU A 175 -6.06 -7.80 4.75
N PHE A 176 -5.53 -8.00 3.55
CA PHE A 176 -4.35 -8.82 3.26
C PHE A 176 -3.17 -7.99 2.69
N HIS A 177 -3.31 -6.67 2.66
CA HIS A 177 -2.25 -5.74 2.24
C HIS A 177 -1.87 -4.78 3.36
N VAL A 178 -0.63 -4.28 3.30
CA VAL A 178 -0.10 -3.28 4.24
C VAL A 178 -1.09 -2.15 4.46
N HIS A 179 -1.66 -1.58 3.38
CA HIS A 179 -2.54 -0.42 3.44
C HIS A 179 -3.83 -0.69 4.23
N GLY A 180 -4.54 -1.77 3.93
CA GLY A 180 -5.80 -2.09 4.63
C GLY A 180 -5.58 -2.76 5.99
N LEU A 181 -4.59 -3.65 6.11
CA LEU A 181 -4.35 -4.40 7.32
C LEU A 181 -3.50 -3.65 8.35
N ILE A 182 -2.28 -3.26 7.96
CA ILE A 182 -1.36 -2.65 8.94
C ILE A 182 -1.79 -1.21 9.22
N LEU A 183 -1.92 -0.39 8.18
CA LEU A 183 -2.31 1.00 8.36
C LEU A 183 -3.80 1.11 8.74
N GLY A 184 -4.65 0.41 7.98
CA GLY A 184 -6.10 0.53 8.10
C GLY A 184 -6.68 -0.08 9.38
N LEU A 185 -6.26 -1.31 9.73
CA LEU A 185 -6.77 -1.99 10.92
C LEU A 185 -5.88 -1.73 12.16
N LEU A 186 -4.57 -2.03 12.06
CA LEU A 186 -3.71 -1.94 13.24
C LEU A 186 -3.38 -0.50 13.62
N GLY A 187 -3.41 0.45 12.68
CA GLY A 187 -3.16 1.87 12.94
C GLY A 187 -4.14 2.47 13.96
N PRO A 188 -5.46 2.47 13.71
CA PRO A 188 -6.45 2.95 14.68
C PRO A 188 -6.32 2.24 16.03
N LEU A 189 -6.16 0.91 16.03
CA LEU A 189 -6.04 0.12 17.25
C LEU A 189 -4.78 0.46 18.05
N ARG A 190 -3.66 0.75 17.38
CA ARG A 190 -2.43 1.21 18.05
C ARG A 190 -2.59 2.61 18.67
N ARG A 191 -3.31 3.50 17.98
CA ARG A 191 -3.53 4.89 18.43
C ARG A 191 -4.67 5.03 19.44
N GLY A 192 -5.51 4.01 19.58
CA GLY A 192 -6.70 4.03 20.45
C GLY A 192 -7.89 4.77 19.85
N GLY A 193 -7.86 5.03 18.54
CA GLY A 193 -8.97 5.59 17.77
C GLY A 193 -9.95 4.53 17.28
N ARG A 194 -10.74 4.88 16.27
CA ARG A 194 -11.79 4.05 15.68
C ARG A 194 -11.43 3.60 14.27
N LEU A 195 -11.84 2.39 13.91
CA LEU A 195 -11.88 1.89 12.54
C LEU A 195 -13.33 1.82 12.05
N HIS A 196 -13.60 2.44 10.92
CA HIS A 196 -14.84 2.27 10.15
C HIS A 196 -14.51 1.65 8.78
N HIS A 197 -14.54 0.33 8.65
CA HIS A 197 -14.31 -0.37 7.40
C HIS A 197 -15.59 -0.47 6.59
N THR A 198 -15.64 0.18 5.43
CA THR A 198 -16.84 0.31 4.59
C THR A 198 -17.16 -0.94 3.75
N VAL A 199 -16.39 -2.02 3.90
CA VAL A 199 -16.43 -3.27 3.11
C VAL A 199 -16.12 -3.04 1.64
N LYS A 200 -16.82 -2.11 0.98
CA LYS A 200 -16.57 -1.70 -0.42
C LYS A 200 -16.19 -0.22 -0.46
N PRO A 201 -15.10 0.14 -1.13
CA PRO A 201 -14.65 1.54 -1.23
C PRO A 201 -15.41 2.29 -2.33
N THR A 202 -16.75 2.41 -2.18
CA THR A 202 -17.57 3.21 -3.09
C THR A 202 -17.69 4.65 -2.61
N PRO A 203 -17.93 5.63 -3.50
CA PRO A 203 -18.14 7.02 -3.11
C PRO A 203 -19.24 7.19 -2.05
N GLU A 204 -20.37 6.50 -2.21
CA GLU A 204 -21.53 6.57 -1.30
C GLU A 204 -21.16 6.06 0.10
N ASN A 205 -20.39 4.97 0.19
CA ASN A 205 -19.95 4.41 1.46
C ASN A 205 -18.98 5.35 2.18
N TYR A 206 -18.11 6.07 1.44
CA TYR A 206 -17.23 7.07 2.03
C TYR A 206 -18.01 8.30 2.50
N ALA A 207 -19.01 8.74 1.74
CA ALA A 207 -19.89 9.83 2.17
C ALA A 207 -20.71 9.45 3.43
N ALA A 208 -21.23 8.21 3.49
CA ALA A 208 -21.92 7.71 4.68
C ALA A 208 -20.98 7.68 5.90
N ALA A 209 -19.76 7.18 5.74
CA ALA A 209 -18.77 7.18 6.82
C ALA A 209 -18.42 8.61 7.30
N ALA A 210 -18.35 9.59 6.38
CA ALA A 210 -18.14 10.99 6.73
C ALA A 210 -19.31 11.54 7.55
N ALA A 211 -20.54 11.22 7.16
CA ALA A 211 -21.74 11.60 7.92
C ALA A 211 -21.79 10.96 9.32
N ASP A 212 -21.20 9.75 9.47
CA ASP A 212 -21.02 9.06 10.76
C ASP A 212 -19.80 9.57 11.56
N GLY A 213 -19.14 10.65 11.11
CA GLY A 213 -18.05 11.30 11.84
C GLY A 213 -16.65 10.75 11.58
N ALA A 214 -16.42 10.02 10.49
CA ALA A 214 -15.08 9.64 10.09
C ALA A 214 -14.24 10.90 9.75
N SER A 215 -13.04 10.98 10.36
CA SER A 215 -12.14 12.13 10.23
C SER A 215 -10.97 11.89 9.28
N MET A 216 -10.63 10.63 9.03
CA MET A 216 -9.55 10.22 8.13
C MET A 216 -10.06 9.21 7.11
N PHE A 217 -9.59 9.34 5.86
CA PHE A 217 -9.99 8.44 4.79
C PHE A 217 -8.77 7.91 4.03
N PHE A 218 -8.69 6.58 3.88
CA PHE A 218 -7.67 5.95 3.05
C PHE A 218 -8.29 5.44 1.76
N GLY A 219 -7.64 5.76 0.64
CA GLY A 219 -8.02 5.27 -0.67
C GLY A 219 -6.81 4.96 -1.53
N VAL A 220 -7.07 4.29 -2.64
CA VAL A 220 -6.14 4.14 -3.76
C VAL A 220 -6.58 5.08 -4.89
N PRO A 221 -5.74 5.39 -5.90
CA PRO A 221 -6.09 6.35 -6.94
C PRO A 221 -7.44 6.08 -7.63
N THR A 222 -7.79 4.81 -7.88
CA THR A 222 -9.07 4.44 -8.49
C THR A 222 -10.29 4.76 -7.60
N VAL A 223 -10.12 4.73 -6.28
CA VAL A 223 -11.16 5.15 -5.32
C VAL A 223 -11.32 6.67 -5.38
N TRP A 224 -10.20 7.39 -5.34
CA TRP A 224 -10.21 8.85 -5.42
C TRP A 224 -10.73 9.36 -6.76
N SER A 225 -10.41 8.68 -7.87
CA SER A 225 -10.97 9.00 -9.19
C SER A 225 -12.51 8.90 -9.21
N ARG A 226 -13.05 7.79 -8.68
CA ARG A 226 -14.51 7.61 -8.57
C ARG A 226 -15.18 8.66 -7.69
N ILE A 227 -14.55 9.02 -6.56
CA ILE A 227 -15.04 10.08 -5.67
C ILE A 227 -14.96 11.42 -6.37
N GLY A 228 -13.85 11.75 -7.04
CA GLY A 228 -13.66 13.00 -7.79
C GLY A 228 -14.66 13.18 -8.93
N SER A 229 -15.08 12.08 -9.57
CA SER A 229 -16.10 12.09 -10.62
C SER A 229 -17.54 12.26 -10.09
N ALA A 230 -17.74 12.27 -8.76
CA ALA A 230 -19.03 12.47 -8.09
C ALA A 230 -18.96 13.66 -7.10
N PRO A 231 -18.94 14.92 -7.59
CA PRO A 231 -18.64 16.11 -6.77
C PRO A 231 -19.60 16.30 -5.59
N ASP A 232 -20.87 15.92 -5.74
CA ASP A 232 -21.86 16.03 -4.67
C ASP A 232 -21.56 15.07 -3.51
N VAL A 233 -21.10 13.87 -3.84
CA VAL A 233 -20.66 12.87 -2.86
C VAL A 233 -19.30 13.26 -2.26
N ALA A 234 -18.39 13.75 -3.10
CA ALA A 234 -17.07 14.21 -2.64
C ALA A 234 -17.19 15.32 -1.59
N ARG A 235 -18.12 16.26 -1.75
CA ARG A 235 -18.37 17.33 -0.76
C ARG A 235 -18.69 16.83 0.64
N ALA A 236 -19.21 15.62 0.81
CA ALA A 236 -19.42 15.03 2.13
C ALA A 236 -18.10 14.85 2.91
N LEU A 237 -16.96 14.73 2.21
CA LEU A 237 -15.65 14.58 2.83
C LEU A 237 -15.01 15.94 3.22
N SER A 238 -15.66 17.07 2.98
CA SER A 238 -15.11 18.41 3.32
C SER A 238 -14.85 18.60 4.82
N GLY A 239 -15.58 17.87 5.68
CA GLY A 239 -15.37 17.86 7.13
C GLY A 239 -14.26 16.93 7.60
N ALA A 240 -13.66 16.15 6.70
CA ALA A 240 -12.57 15.27 7.06
C ALA A 240 -11.33 16.06 7.50
N ARG A 241 -10.49 15.47 8.34
CA ARG A 241 -9.20 16.06 8.69
C ARG A 241 -8.08 15.66 7.71
N LEU A 242 -8.16 14.45 7.16
CA LEU A 242 -7.10 13.91 6.31
C LEU A 242 -7.64 12.93 5.27
N LEU A 243 -7.28 13.17 4.01
CA LEU A 243 -7.50 12.24 2.90
C LEU A 243 -6.14 11.70 2.45
N VAL A 244 -5.98 10.38 2.35
CA VAL A 244 -4.70 9.73 2.05
C VAL A 244 -4.82 8.83 0.83
N SER A 245 -3.90 8.99 -0.12
CA SER A 245 -3.75 8.14 -1.31
C SER A 245 -2.45 7.37 -1.28
N GLY A 246 -2.44 6.19 -1.90
CA GLY A 246 -1.22 5.43 -2.11
C GLY A 246 -1.45 4.10 -2.81
N SER A 247 -0.41 3.26 -2.84
CA SER A 247 -0.31 1.99 -3.57
C SER A 247 -0.11 2.14 -5.08
N ALA A 248 -0.36 3.31 -5.65
CA ALA A 248 -0.03 3.72 -7.02
C ALA A 248 0.07 5.26 -7.07
N PRO A 249 0.68 5.85 -8.10
CA PRO A 249 0.68 7.29 -8.31
C PRO A 249 -0.74 7.85 -8.42
N LEU A 250 -1.02 8.97 -7.78
CA LEU A 250 -2.29 9.69 -7.91
C LEU A 250 -2.20 10.61 -9.13
N PRO A 251 -3.10 10.47 -10.13
CA PRO A 251 -3.12 11.39 -11.26
C PRO A 251 -3.38 12.82 -10.81
N VAL A 252 -2.65 13.78 -11.35
CA VAL A 252 -2.81 15.20 -11.01
C VAL A 252 -4.25 15.70 -11.23
N PRO A 253 -4.96 15.35 -12.32
CA PRO A 253 -6.36 15.74 -12.47
C PRO A 253 -7.25 15.24 -11.32
N VAL A 254 -7.02 14.02 -10.81
CA VAL A 254 -7.79 13.47 -9.68
C VAL A 254 -7.50 14.24 -8.40
N PHE A 255 -6.22 14.58 -8.15
CA PHE A 255 -5.84 15.43 -7.01
C PHE A 255 -6.59 16.77 -7.05
N GLU A 256 -6.61 17.42 -8.22
CA GLU A 256 -7.27 18.72 -8.41
C GLU A 256 -8.80 18.63 -8.29
N GLN A 257 -9.42 17.56 -8.82
CA GLN A 257 -10.86 17.32 -8.67
C GLN A 257 -11.25 17.18 -7.20
N ILE A 258 -10.50 16.40 -6.43
CA ILE A 258 -10.76 16.24 -4.99
C ILE A 258 -10.55 17.55 -4.26
N ARG A 259 -9.47 18.29 -4.56
CA ARG A 259 -9.22 19.62 -3.98
C ARG A 259 -10.36 20.59 -4.25
N ALA A 260 -10.83 20.66 -5.48
CA ALA A 260 -11.93 21.52 -5.86
C ALA A 260 -13.25 21.15 -5.17
N ALA A 261 -13.54 19.86 -5.01
CA ALA A 261 -14.79 19.37 -4.43
C ALA A 261 -14.83 19.43 -2.91
N THR A 262 -13.69 19.19 -2.24
CA THR A 262 -13.60 19.01 -0.78
C THR A 262 -12.88 20.13 -0.05
N GLY A 263 -12.05 20.91 -0.74
CA GLY A 263 -11.10 21.85 -0.16
C GLY A 263 -9.84 21.18 0.40
N HIS A 264 -9.70 19.84 0.32
CA HIS A 264 -8.56 19.09 0.82
C HIS A 264 -7.56 18.75 -0.28
N GLU A 265 -6.31 18.96 0.00
CA GLU A 265 -5.20 18.40 -0.75
C GLU A 265 -4.90 17.01 -0.20
N ILE A 266 -4.91 16.00 -1.07
CA ILE A 266 -4.68 14.61 -0.67
C ILE A 266 -3.23 14.43 -0.20
N VAL A 267 -3.05 13.72 0.92
CA VAL A 267 -1.76 13.23 1.38
C VAL A 267 -1.35 12.06 0.50
N GLU A 268 -0.27 12.22 -0.25
CA GLU A 268 0.37 11.14 -0.98
C GLU A 268 1.48 10.50 -0.15
N ARG A 269 1.71 9.20 -0.33
CA ARG A 269 2.74 8.47 0.38
C ARG A 269 3.29 7.33 -0.46
N TYR A 270 4.53 6.93 -0.17
CA TYR A 270 5.22 5.85 -0.86
C TYR A 270 5.68 4.77 0.13
N GLY A 271 5.59 3.55 -0.35
CA GLY A 271 6.07 2.36 0.31
C GLY A 271 5.61 1.09 -0.40
N MET A 272 6.09 -0.02 0.08
CA MET A 272 5.82 -1.35 -0.46
C MET A 272 5.74 -2.35 0.69
N THR A 273 5.42 -3.62 0.41
CA THR A 273 5.27 -4.61 1.49
C THR A 273 6.57 -4.78 2.28
N GLU A 274 7.71 -4.75 1.61
CA GLU A 274 9.04 -4.93 2.18
C GLU A 274 9.47 -3.76 3.08
N THR A 275 8.90 -2.58 2.87
CA THR A 275 9.32 -1.36 3.58
C THR A 275 8.21 -0.71 4.39
N MET A 276 6.98 -1.21 4.29
CA MET A 276 5.77 -0.49 4.70
C MET A 276 5.73 0.91 4.07
N ILE A 277 5.41 1.96 4.84
CA ILE A 277 5.48 3.33 4.35
C ILE A 277 6.78 3.97 4.84
N THR A 278 7.57 4.47 3.92
CA THR A 278 8.86 5.12 4.20
C THR A 278 8.87 6.62 3.93
N VAL A 279 8.06 7.07 2.96
CA VAL A 279 7.97 8.47 2.57
C VAL A 279 6.50 8.89 2.57
N SER A 280 6.21 10.08 3.09
CA SER A 280 4.85 10.63 3.10
C SER A 280 4.87 12.16 3.13
N THR A 281 3.88 12.77 2.50
CA THR A 281 3.56 14.16 2.83
C THR A 281 3.02 14.23 4.26
N ARG A 282 3.28 15.35 4.93
CA ARG A 282 2.87 15.56 6.33
C ARG A 282 1.50 16.24 6.39
N ALA A 283 0.80 16.10 7.51
CA ALA A 283 -0.48 16.76 7.74
C ALA A 283 -0.34 18.30 7.73
N ASP A 284 0.79 18.80 8.21
CA ASP A 284 1.16 20.23 8.34
C ASP A 284 2.15 20.69 7.26
N GLY A 285 2.53 19.81 6.30
CA GLY A 285 3.51 20.10 5.26
C GLY A 285 2.91 20.45 3.91
N GLU A 286 3.76 20.91 3.01
CA GLU A 286 3.39 21.16 1.61
C GLU A 286 2.97 19.86 0.92
N ARG A 287 1.95 19.95 0.07
CA ARG A 287 1.43 18.84 -0.73
C ARG A 287 1.45 19.22 -2.19
N ARG A 288 2.43 18.68 -2.92
CA ARG A 288 2.58 18.90 -4.38
C ARG A 288 2.00 17.71 -5.11
N PRO A 289 1.08 17.88 -6.08
CA PRO A 289 0.58 16.78 -6.90
C PRO A 289 1.70 15.95 -7.52
N GLY A 290 1.64 14.62 -7.38
CA GLY A 290 2.66 13.69 -7.89
C GLY A 290 3.94 13.58 -7.03
N TRP A 291 4.04 14.31 -5.92
CA TRP A 291 5.12 14.19 -4.95
C TRP A 291 4.61 13.47 -3.69
N VAL A 292 5.37 12.48 -3.24
CA VAL A 292 4.97 11.61 -2.14
C VAL A 292 5.50 12.04 -0.77
N GLY A 293 6.15 13.20 -0.70
CA GLY A 293 6.59 13.82 0.56
C GLY A 293 8.03 13.53 0.92
N VAL A 294 8.30 13.55 2.22
CA VAL A 294 9.64 13.40 2.82
C VAL A 294 9.74 12.08 3.60
N PRO A 295 10.95 11.60 3.92
CA PRO A 295 11.14 10.39 4.73
C PRO A 295 10.45 10.53 6.09
N LEU A 296 9.82 9.44 6.56
CA LEU A 296 9.28 9.36 7.91
C LEU A 296 10.41 9.39 8.95
N THR A 297 10.08 9.76 10.18
CA THR A 297 11.03 9.77 11.30
C THR A 297 11.75 8.43 11.43
N GLY A 298 13.08 8.46 11.40
CA GLY A 298 13.95 7.27 11.46
C GLY A 298 14.12 6.53 10.13
N VAL A 299 13.62 7.08 9.02
CA VAL A 299 13.86 6.59 7.67
C VAL A 299 14.94 7.42 6.99
N GLU A 300 15.86 6.76 6.33
CA GLU A 300 16.85 7.36 5.45
C GLU A 300 16.58 6.93 4.01
N THR A 301 16.81 7.84 3.08
CA THR A 301 16.68 7.61 1.64
C THR A 301 17.91 8.11 0.92
N ARG A 302 18.26 7.47 -0.20
CA ARG A 302 19.31 7.93 -1.10
C ARG A 302 18.98 7.54 -2.54
N LEU A 303 19.57 8.25 -3.49
CA LEU A 303 19.52 7.90 -4.89
C LEU A 303 20.88 7.37 -5.34
N ARG A 304 20.88 6.28 -6.11
CA ARG A 304 22.11 5.71 -6.69
C ARG A 304 21.93 5.36 -8.16
N GLU A 305 23.05 5.20 -8.85
CA GLU A 305 23.08 4.71 -10.21
C GLU A 305 23.64 3.28 -10.26
N GLY A 306 22.75 2.30 -10.38
CA GLY A 306 23.15 0.89 -10.52
C GLY A 306 23.99 0.41 -9.36
N VAL A 307 25.17 -0.14 -9.69
CA VAL A 307 26.15 -0.66 -8.71
C VAL A 307 27.09 0.41 -8.16
N ASN A 308 26.98 1.66 -8.64
CA ASN A 308 27.83 2.75 -8.14
C ASN A 308 27.58 3.01 -6.66
N THR A 309 28.68 3.27 -5.94
CA THR A 309 28.62 3.52 -4.49
C THR A 309 28.41 5.00 -4.14
N THR A 310 28.51 5.90 -5.13
CA THR A 310 28.32 7.34 -4.95
C THR A 310 26.85 7.68 -4.97
N ASP A 311 26.39 8.43 -4.00
CA ASP A 311 25.02 8.94 -3.94
C ASP A 311 24.84 10.06 -4.99
N LEU A 312 23.68 10.07 -5.66
CA LEU A 312 23.31 11.10 -6.63
C LEU A 312 22.79 12.35 -5.92
N PRO A 313 22.87 13.54 -6.55
CA PRO A 313 22.40 14.77 -5.96
C PRO A 313 20.87 14.79 -5.78
N HIS A 314 20.43 15.53 -4.78
CA HIS A 314 19.02 15.85 -4.51
C HIS A 314 18.73 17.25 -5.07
N ASP A 315 18.52 17.35 -6.38
CA ASP A 315 18.37 18.61 -7.13
C ASP A 315 16.98 18.79 -7.76
N GLY A 316 16.08 17.83 -7.55
CA GLY A 316 14.74 17.84 -8.12
C GLY A 316 14.65 17.35 -9.57
N GLU A 317 15.78 17.02 -10.19
CA GLU A 317 15.89 16.64 -11.61
C GLU A 317 16.58 15.29 -11.81
N THR A 318 17.64 15.02 -11.05
CA THR A 318 18.44 13.79 -11.19
C THR A 318 17.64 12.55 -10.81
N VAL A 319 17.46 11.66 -11.78
CA VAL A 319 16.74 10.38 -11.60
C VAL A 319 17.72 9.31 -11.15
N GLY A 320 17.45 8.67 -10.02
CA GLY A 320 18.25 7.59 -9.47
C GLY A 320 17.44 6.44 -8.90
N ASP A 321 18.12 5.31 -8.64
CA ASP A 321 17.56 4.17 -7.95
C ASP A 321 17.34 4.53 -6.49
N LEU A 322 16.09 4.42 -6.05
CA LEU A 322 15.71 4.71 -4.68
C LEU A 322 16.13 3.58 -3.76
N HIS A 323 16.99 3.87 -2.81
CA HIS A 323 17.31 3.00 -1.69
C HIS A 323 16.75 3.58 -0.41
N VAL A 324 16.29 2.70 0.47
CA VAL A 324 15.70 3.10 1.76
C VAL A 324 16.31 2.29 2.90
N ARG A 325 16.39 2.89 4.07
CA ARG A 325 16.79 2.26 5.33
C ARG A 325 15.92 2.77 6.46
N GLY A 326 15.49 1.89 7.35
CA GLY A 326 14.68 2.31 8.49
C GLY A 326 14.18 1.13 9.33
N PRO A 327 13.67 1.38 10.55
CA PRO A 327 13.26 0.34 11.49
C PRO A 327 12.04 -0.47 11.02
N MET A 328 11.29 0.03 10.04
CA MET A 328 10.13 -0.65 9.46
C MET A 328 10.50 -1.53 8.26
N VAL A 329 11.70 -1.42 7.71
CA VAL A 329 12.13 -2.20 6.55
C VAL A 329 12.33 -3.66 6.95
N ALA A 330 11.74 -4.59 6.19
CA ALA A 330 11.97 -6.02 6.35
C ALA A 330 13.45 -6.36 6.08
N THR A 331 13.91 -7.48 6.57
CA THR A 331 15.32 -7.87 6.44
C THR A 331 15.55 -9.00 5.44
N ARG A 332 14.50 -9.67 4.99
CA ARG A 332 14.57 -10.80 4.05
C ARG A 332 13.20 -11.18 3.53
N TYR A 333 13.15 -12.01 2.51
CA TYR A 333 11.98 -12.81 2.16
C TYR A 333 11.96 -14.12 2.95
N LEU A 334 10.76 -14.67 3.16
CA LEU A 334 10.59 -15.98 3.78
C LEU A 334 11.21 -17.08 2.89
N ASN A 335 11.84 -18.08 3.52
CA ASN A 335 12.41 -19.28 2.88
C ASN A 335 13.34 -19.02 1.67
N ARG A 336 13.92 -17.84 1.57
CA ARG A 336 15.00 -17.61 0.63
C ARG A 336 16.34 -17.79 1.34
N PRO A 337 17.31 -18.50 0.72
CA PRO A 337 18.63 -18.65 1.31
C PRO A 337 19.24 -17.29 1.55
N ASP A 338 19.98 -17.17 2.65
CA ASP A 338 20.73 -15.97 3.02
C ASP A 338 21.51 -15.42 1.82
N ALA A 339 21.67 -14.10 1.79
CA ALA A 339 22.42 -13.30 0.83
C ALA A 339 23.91 -13.69 0.64
N SER A 340 24.30 -14.90 1.02
CA SER A 340 25.67 -15.42 0.84
C SER A 340 25.98 -15.90 -0.58
N ALA A 341 24.98 -15.99 -1.47
CA ALA A 341 25.21 -16.17 -2.91
C ALA A 341 24.81 -14.88 -3.62
N PRO A 342 25.71 -14.18 -4.33
CA PRO A 342 25.35 -13.00 -5.10
C PRO A 342 24.43 -13.41 -6.26
N SER A 343 23.15 -13.51 -5.99
CA SER A 343 22.14 -13.51 -7.05
C SER A 343 21.86 -12.05 -7.40
N GLN A 344 21.63 -11.74 -8.66
CA GLN A 344 21.31 -10.41 -9.19
C GLN A 344 19.99 -9.80 -8.61
N LEU A 345 19.55 -10.25 -7.44
CA LEU A 345 18.26 -9.98 -6.79
C LEU A 345 18.40 -9.70 -5.28
N ASP A 346 19.57 -9.34 -4.79
CA ASP A 346 19.71 -8.93 -3.39
C ASP A 346 19.19 -7.50 -3.23
N ASP A 347 17.86 -7.41 -2.95
CA ASP A 347 17.21 -6.15 -2.64
C ASP A 347 17.75 -5.57 -1.31
N TRP A 348 18.30 -6.42 -0.41
CA TRP A 348 18.98 -6.00 0.83
C TRP A 348 20.49 -5.95 0.64
N LEU A 349 21.04 -4.76 0.76
CA LEU A 349 22.46 -4.50 0.59
C LEU A 349 23.23 -4.76 1.90
N ALA A 350 24.52 -5.12 1.77
CA ALA A 350 25.37 -5.43 2.91
C ALA A 350 25.53 -4.27 3.92
N ASP A 351 25.28 -3.03 3.49
CA ASP A 351 25.31 -1.82 4.33
C ASP A 351 23.98 -1.50 5.02
N GLY A 352 23.01 -2.42 4.99
CA GLY A 352 21.71 -2.31 5.64
C GLY A 352 20.67 -1.49 4.87
N TRP A 353 20.94 -1.13 3.62
CA TRP A 353 19.98 -0.50 2.73
C TRP A 353 19.17 -1.53 1.96
N PHE A 354 17.95 -1.15 1.64
CA PHE A 354 17.06 -1.89 0.77
C PHE A 354 16.93 -1.17 -0.58
N ALA A 355 17.28 -1.86 -1.66
CA ALA A 355 17.11 -1.38 -3.03
C ALA A 355 15.66 -1.64 -3.46
N THR A 356 14.85 -0.59 -3.55
CA THR A 356 13.40 -0.72 -3.77
C THR A 356 13.03 -1.24 -5.16
N GLY A 357 13.96 -1.16 -6.11
CA GLY A 357 13.69 -1.41 -7.53
C GLY A 357 12.86 -0.29 -8.19
N ASP A 358 12.55 0.76 -7.46
CA ASP A 358 11.93 1.98 -7.96
C ASP A 358 12.98 3.05 -8.26
N VAL A 359 12.70 3.91 -9.20
CA VAL A 359 13.48 5.11 -9.51
C VAL A 359 12.72 6.35 -9.04
N ALA A 360 13.46 7.32 -8.52
CA ALA A 360 12.89 8.52 -7.94
C ALA A 360 13.75 9.75 -8.26
N VAL A 361 13.17 10.90 -7.99
CA VAL A 361 13.83 12.20 -7.89
C VAL A 361 13.64 12.69 -6.48
N ILE A 362 14.65 13.32 -5.88
CA ILE A 362 14.58 13.98 -4.58
C ILE A 362 15.01 15.44 -4.79
N ASP A 363 14.23 16.38 -4.30
CA ASP A 363 14.59 17.80 -4.37
C ASP A 363 15.43 18.25 -3.16
N ALA A 364 15.87 19.51 -3.19
CA ALA A 364 16.73 20.09 -2.17
C ALA A 364 16.06 20.15 -0.78
N ASP A 365 14.73 20.13 -0.72
CA ASP A 365 13.93 20.12 0.51
C ASP A 365 13.66 18.69 1.00
N GLY A 366 14.15 17.67 0.27
CA GLY A 366 13.97 16.26 0.59
C GLY A 366 12.63 15.67 0.14
N MET A 367 11.85 16.40 -0.66
CA MET A 367 10.62 15.88 -1.25
C MET A 367 10.94 14.84 -2.33
N HIS A 368 10.19 13.75 -2.33
CA HIS A 368 10.36 12.63 -3.26
C HIS A 368 9.26 12.60 -4.33
N ARG A 369 9.65 12.36 -5.56
CA ARG A 369 8.76 12.02 -6.67
C ARG A 369 9.16 10.67 -7.23
N ILE A 370 8.23 9.71 -7.21
CA ILE A 370 8.47 8.37 -7.76
C ILE A 370 8.27 8.43 -9.27
N VAL A 371 9.31 8.11 -10.00
CA VAL A 371 9.32 8.13 -11.48
C VAL A 371 8.76 6.81 -12.03
N GLY A 372 8.96 5.69 -11.32
CA GLY A 372 8.42 4.39 -11.67
C GLY A 372 9.33 3.23 -11.30
N ARG A 373 8.98 2.03 -11.78
CA ARG A 373 9.78 0.82 -11.61
C ARG A 373 10.96 0.79 -12.59
N ARG A 374 12.17 0.55 -12.10
CA ARG A 374 13.36 0.39 -12.95
C ARG A 374 13.14 -0.63 -14.07
N ALA A 375 12.48 -1.75 -13.78
CA ALA A 375 12.32 -2.87 -14.71
C ALA A 375 11.22 -2.67 -15.75
N THR A 376 10.25 -1.77 -15.51
CA THR A 376 9.04 -1.64 -16.34
C THR A 376 8.70 -0.22 -16.75
N ASP A 377 9.09 0.77 -15.96
CA ASP A 377 8.64 2.15 -16.14
C ASP A 377 9.80 3.09 -16.50
N LEU A 378 11.05 2.63 -16.40
CA LEU A 378 12.22 3.37 -16.86
C LEU A 378 12.51 2.99 -18.32
N ILE A 379 12.24 3.90 -19.23
CA ILE A 379 12.50 3.76 -20.68
C ILE A 379 13.87 4.35 -21.00
N LYS A 380 14.70 3.55 -21.67
CA LYS A 380 16.04 3.99 -22.11
C LYS A 380 15.98 4.32 -23.60
N SER A 381 15.73 5.57 -23.96
CA SER A 381 15.53 6.02 -25.32
C SER A 381 16.54 7.10 -25.70
N GLY A 382 17.32 6.88 -26.77
CA GLY A 382 18.27 7.86 -27.27
C GLY A 382 19.32 8.33 -26.25
N GLY A 383 19.74 7.45 -25.33
CA GLY A 383 20.68 7.78 -24.24
C GLY A 383 20.04 8.43 -23.02
N PHE A 384 18.75 8.76 -23.06
CA PHE A 384 18.01 9.33 -21.94
C PHE A 384 17.35 8.24 -21.09
N ARG A 385 17.18 8.54 -19.79
CA ARG A 385 16.37 7.77 -18.85
C ARG A 385 15.05 8.49 -18.64
N ILE A 386 13.97 7.90 -19.11
CA ILE A 386 12.66 8.53 -19.21
C ILE A 386 11.69 7.74 -18.34
N GLY A 387 11.02 8.42 -17.43
CA GLY A 387 9.97 7.83 -16.62
C GLY A 387 8.66 7.76 -17.41
N ALA A 388 8.13 6.55 -17.59
CA ALA A 388 6.84 6.37 -18.23
C ALA A 388 5.72 7.17 -17.52
N GLY A 389 5.76 7.24 -16.18
CA GLY A 389 4.76 7.95 -15.37
C GLY A 389 4.68 9.45 -15.64
N GLU A 390 5.78 10.10 -16.07
CA GLU A 390 5.73 11.53 -16.44
C GLU A 390 4.87 11.73 -17.69
N ILE A 391 5.05 10.86 -18.67
CA ILE A 391 4.31 10.90 -19.93
C ILE A 391 2.84 10.53 -19.69
N GLU A 392 2.60 9.50 -18.85
CA GLU A 392 1.25 9.10 -18.46
C GLU A 392 0.50 10.25 -17.78
N THR A 393 1.17 10.96 -16.88
CA THR A 393 0.57 12.11 -16.18
C THR A 393 0.13 13.20 -17.15
N VAL A 394 0.96 13.52 -18.12
CA VAL A 394 0.62 14.53 -19.15
C VAL A 394 -0.53 14.05 -20.03
N LEU A 395 -0.46 12.83 -20.54
CA LEU A 395 -1.52 12.28 -21.41
C LEU A 395 -2.87 12.19 -20.68
N LEU A 396 -2.90 11.86 -19.38
CA LEU A 396 -4.12 11.86 -18.56
C LEU A 396 -4.74 13.26 -18.35
N ALA A 397 -4.00 14.33 -18.59
CA ALA A 397 -4.53 15.69 -18.55
C ALA A 397 -5.27 16.06 -19.85
N HIS A 398 -5.11 15.27 -20.93
CA HIS A 398 -5.83 15.50 -22.18
C HIS A 398 -7.29 15.04 -22.06
N PRO A 399 -8.29 15.87 -22.46
CA PRO A 399 -9.72 15.58 -22.27
C PRO A 399 -10.21 14.25 -22.88
N ALA A 400 -9.61 13.81 -24.00
CA ALA A 400 -9.96 12.58 -24.68
C ALA A 400 -9.31 11.31 -24.09
N VAL A 401 -8.49 11.42 -23.05
CA VAL A 401 -7.76 10.29 -22.45
C VAL A 401 -8.37 9.91 -21.11
N GLU A 402 -8.94 8.70 -21.03
CA GLU A 402 -9.49 8.15 -19.79
C GLU A 402 -8.45 7.34 -19.02
N GLU A 403 -7.70 6.48 -19.75
CA GLU A 403 -6.62 5.68 -19.17
C GLU A 403 -5.42 5.66 -20.12
N VAL A 404 -4.20 5.55 -19.54
CA VAL A 404 -2.99 5.43 -20.33
C VAL A 404 -1.97 4.55 -19.63
N ALA A 405 -1.19 3.83 -20.43
CA ALA A 405 0.02 3.13 -19.98
C ALA A 405 1.13 3.32 -21.01
N VAL A 406 2.29 3.79 -20.55
CA VAL A 406 3.45 4.05 -21.40
C VAL A 406 4.51 2.99 -21.14
N ILE A 407 5.08 2.43 -22.22
CA ILE A 407 6.16 1.44 -22.17
C ILE A 407 7.28 1.78 -23.15
N GLY A 408 8.45 1.23 -22.90
CA GLY A 408 9.55 1.20 -23.86
C GLY A 408 9.50 -0.10 -24.68
N VAL A 409 9.40 0.02 -25.97
CA VAL A 409 9.46 -1.11 -26.93
C VAL A 409 10.85 -1.11 -27.59
N PRO A 410 11.49 -2.28 -27.78
CA PRO A 410 12.80 -2.35 -28.44
C PRO A 410 12.83 -1.57 -29.76
N ASP A 411 13.91 -0.85 -30.00
CA ASP A 411 14.14 -0.02 -31.18
C ASP A 411 15.62 -0.04 -31.53
N ASP A 412 15.93 -0.26 -32.82
CA ASP A 412 17.31 -0.47 -33.29
C ASP A 412 18.17 0.80 -33.20
N ASP A 413 17.55 1.99 -33.29
CA ASP A 413 18.26 3.29 -33.25
C ASP A 413 18.29 3.89 -31.86
N LEU A 414 17.16 3.87 -31.16
CA LEU A 414 17.00 4.51 -29.85
C LEU A 414 17.27 3.57 -28.67
N GLY A 415 17.48 2.27 -28.91
CA GLY A 415 17.48 1.23 -27.89
C GLY A 415 16.06 0.86 -27.44
N GLN A 416 15.26 1.84 -27.08
CA GLN A 416 13.81 1.72 -26.87
C GLN A 416 13.08 2.93 -27.46
N ARG A 417 11.96 2.72 -28.13
CA ARG A 417 11.01 3.79 -28.46
C ARG A 417 9.87 3.84 -27.46
N ILE A 418 9.37 5.01 -27.21
CA ILE A 418 8.26 5.26 -26.30
C ILE A 418 6.95 4.97 -27.02
N VAL A 419 6.14 4.07 -26.45
CA VAL A 419 4.80 3.69 -26.95
C VAL A 419 3.77 3.96 -25.86
N ALA A 420 2.71 4.70 -26.15
CA ALA A 420 1.61 4.97 -25.23
C ALA A 420 0.36 4.16 -25.66
N TYR A 421 -0.15 3.34 -24.75
CA TYR A 421 -1.44 2.66 -24.87
C TYR A 421 -2.52 3.53 -24.23
N VAL A 422 -3.52 3.93 -25.00
CA VAL A 422 -4.52 4.91 -24.61
C VAL A 422 -5.92 4.33 -24.68
N VAL A 423 -6.70 4.51 -23.62
CA VAL A 423 -8.15 4.30 -23.54
C VAL A 423 -8.82 5.67 -23.50
N GLY A 424 -9.88 5.87 -24.24
CA GLY A 424 -10.64 7.11 -24.27
C GLY A 424 -11.26 7.40 -25.64
N GLU A 425 -11.68 8.63 -25.85
CA GLU A 425 -12.30 9.07 -27.09
C GLU A 425 -11.32 9.07 -28.27
N ALA A 426 -11.85 8.89 -29.48
CA ALA A 426 -11.03 8.94 -30.69
C ALA A 426 -10.53 10.38 -30.93
N VAL A 427 -9.23 10.55 -30.98
CA VAL A 427 -8.52 11.80 -31.29
C VAL A 427 -7.31 11.44 -32.16
N ASP A 428 -6.78 12.40 -32.91
CA ASP A 428 -5.59 12.17 -33.72
C ASP A 428 -4.38 11.80 -32.82
N ASP A 429 -3.63 10.78 -33.21
CA ASP A 429 -2.45 10.33 -32.46
C ASP A 429 -1.38 11.43 -32.42
N ASP A 430 -1.22 12.20 -33.51
CA ASP A 430 -0.30 13.33 -33.58
C ASP A 430 -0.70 14.46 -32.59
N GLU A 431 -2.00 14.67 -32.35
CA GLU A 431 -2.50 15.62 -31.37
C GLU A 431 -2.04 15.23 -29.96
N LEU A 432 -2.12 13.96 -29.59
CA LEU A 432 -1.62 13.48 -28.27
C LEU A 432 -0.11 13.57 -28.16
N ILE A 433 0.61 13.26 -29.23
CA ILE A 433 2.09 13.39 -29.27
C ILE A 433 2.51 14.85 -29.10
N ASP A 434 1.84 15.75 -29.80
CA ASP A 434 2.10 17.19 -29.73
C ASP A 434 1.70 17.75 -28.36
N PHE A 435 0.60 17.28 -27.77
CA PHE A 435 0.20 17.64 -26.42
C PHE A 435 1.30 17.32 -25.39
N VAL A 436 1.88 16.11 -25.46
CA VAL A 436 3.05 15.77 -24.63
C VAL A 436 4.23 16.70 -24.94
N GLY A 437 4.42 17.06 -26.20
CA GLY A 437 5.50 17.93 -26.62
C GLY A 437 5.41 19.38 -26.16
N GLN A 438 4.22 19.84 -25.79
CA GLN A 438 4.01 21.18 -25.20
C GLN A 438 4.42 21.21 -23.72
N GLU A 439 4.29 20.10 -23.02
CA GLU A 439 4.50 19.99 -21.57
C GLU A 439 5.84 19.37 -21.19
N LEU A 440 6.42 18.52 -22.05
CA LEU A 440 7.64 17.78 -21.77
C LEU A 440 8.68 17.96 -22.88
N SER A 441 9.95 17.74 -22.51
CA SER A 441 11.08 17.79 -23.45
C SER A 441 10.92 16.83 -24.64
N ALA A 442 11.44 17.17 -25.78
CA ALA A 442 11.27 16.42 -27.06
C ALA A 442 11.63 14.94 -26.99
N HIS A 443 12.62 14.56 -26.16
CA HIS A 443 13.02 13.15 -26.00
C HIS A 443 12.00 12.31 -25.21
N LYS A 444 11.02 12.93 -24.54
CA LYS A 444 9.93 12.27 -23.79
C LYS A 444 8.67 12.06 -24.62
N ARG A 445 8.61 12.55 -25.87
CA ARG A 445 7.44 12.38 -26.73
C ARG A 445 7.27 10.92 -27.11
N PRO A 446 6.06 10.36 -27.02
CA PRO A 446 5.75 9.07 -27.59
C PRO A 446 6.07 9.05 -29.10
N ARG A 447 6.58 7.93 -29.58
CA ARG A 447 6.79 7.68 -31.03
C ARG A 447 5.62 6.95 -31.67
N GLU A 448 4.75 6.41 -30.83
CA GLU A 448 3.60 5.62 -31.27
C GLU A 448 2.50 5.71 -30.19
N ILE A 449 1.27 5.90 -30.64
CA ILE A 449 0.05 5.78 -29.83
C ILE A 449 -0.66 4.50 -30.24
N ARG A 450 -1.06 3.66 -29.28
CA ARG A 450 -1.87 2.46 -29.51
C ARG A 450 -3.19 2.59 -28.77
N ARG A 451 -4.28 2.55 -29.50
CA ARG A 451 -5.61 2.57 -28.92
C ARG A 451 -6.00 1.19 -28.41
N THR A 452 -6.63 1.15 -27.26
CA THR A 452 -7.16 -0.08 -26.66
C THR A 452 -8.47 0.19 -25.94
N GLU A 453 -9.33 -0.82 -25.86
CA GLU A 453 -10.61 -0.71 -25.14
C GLU A 453 -10.41 -0.73 -23.61
N SER A 454 -9.35 -1.37 -23.14
CA SER A 454 -9.02 -1.44 -21.70
C SER A 454 -7.55 -1.76 -21.49
N LEU A 455 -7.01 -1.38 -20.34
CA LEU A 455 -5.67 -1.77 -19.91
C LEU A 455 -5.72 -3.04 -19.03
N PRO A 456 -4.80 -4.01 -19.24
CA PRO A 456 -4.73 -5.21 -18.41
C PRO A 456 -4.39 -4.85 -16.98
N ARG A 457 -5.16 -5.36 -16.01
CA ARG A 457 -4.99 -5.06 -14.58
C ARG A 457 -4.91 -6.35 -13.75
N ASN A 458 -4.19 -6.28 -12.64
CA ASN A 458 -4.23 -7.32 -11.62
C ASN A 458 -5.46 -7.15 -10.70
N ALA A 459 -5.68 -8.10 -9.78
CA ALA A 459 -6.77 -8.06 -8.80
C ALA A 459 -6.80 -6.79 -7.92
N MET A 460 -5.69 -6.06 -7.83
CA MET A 460 -5.58 -4.78 -7.11
C MET A 460 -5.86 -3.55 -8.00
N GLY A 461 -6.27 -3.75 -9.24
CA GLY A 461 -6.50 -2.66 -10.19
C GLY A 461 -5.21 -2.04 -10.77
N LYS A 462 -4.02 -2.59 -10.49
CA LYS A 462 -2.76 -2.09 -11.03
C LYS A 462 -2.56 -2.58 -12.47
N VAL A 463 -2.22 -1.65 -13.37
CA VAL A 463 -1.92 -1.97 -14.78
C VAL A 463 -0.72 -2.92 -14.88
N GLN A 464 -0.89 -3.97 -15.68
CA GLN A 464 0.15 -4.97 -15.96
C GLN A 464 0.87 -4.65 -17.28
N LYS A 465 1.75 -3.66 -17.28
CA LYS A 465 2.46 -3.17 -18.46
C LYS A 465 3.21 -4.26 -19.25
N LYS A 466 3.63 -5.33 -18.59
CA LYS A 466 4.29 -6.48 -19.25
C LYS A 466 3.39 -7.21 -20.25
N LEU A 467 2.08 -7.03 -20.18
CA LEU A 467 1.13 -7.62 -21.10
C LEU A 467 0.81 -6.73 -22.31
N LEU A 468 1.45 -5.54 -22.38
CA LEU A 468 1.23 -4.56 -23.44
C LEU A 468 2.30 -4.58 -24.54
N GLY A 469 3.45 -5.25 -24.31
CA GLY A 469 4.58 -5.28 -25.23
C GLY A 469 4.82 -6.61 -25.93
#